data_4cac298b41a777a87516a1401eb9dfb1
#
_entry.id   4cac298b41a777a87516a1401eb9dfb1
#
_cell.length_a   1.000
_cell.length_b   1.000
_cell.length_c   1.000
_cell.angle_alpha   90.00
_cell.angle_beta   90.00
_cell.angle_gamma   90.00
#
_symmetry.space_group_name_H-M   'P 1'
#
loop_
_entity.id
_entity.type
_entity.pdbx_description
1 polymer ?
#
loop_
_entity_poly.entity_id
_entity_poly.type
_entity_poly.pdbx_seq_one_letter_code
_entity_poly.pdbx_strand_id
1 'polypeptide(L)' 'MERKERLLRSGEAAEILGVDRHTIVKWIREGRIRAVRLPSGRYRIPESEVRRILEGRSD' A
#
# COMPACT_ATOMS: atom_id res chain seq x y z
N MET A 1 -20.77 10.39 7.63
CA MET A 1 -20.24 10.30 6.61
C MET A 1 -18.94 9.80 6.67
N GLU A 2 -18.53 8.97 6.02
CA GLU A 2 -17.34 8.50 6.13
C GLU A 2 -16.43 9.07 5.27
N ARG A 3 -15.20 9.13 5.60
CA ARG A 3 -14.31 9.67 4.81
C ARG A 3 -13.87 8.74 3.83
N LYS A 4 -13.64 9.11 2.66
CA LYS A 4 -13.18 8.29 1.69
C LYS A 4 -11.75 8.26 1.74
N GLU A 5 -11.18 7.14 1.95
CA GLU A 5 -9.77 7.02 2.00
C GLU A 5 -9.24 6.86 0.61
N ARG A 6 -8.19 7.54 0.29
CA ARG A 6 -7.60 7.43 -1.01
C ARG A 6 -6.91 6.09 -1.16
N LEU A 7 -7.14 5.43 -2.28
CA LEU A 7 -6.52 4.15 -2.57
C LEU A 7 -5.45 4.34 -3.63
N LEU A 8 -4.24 3.91 -3.31
CA LEU A 8 -3.12 4.10 -4.20
C LEU A 8 -2.83 2.84 -5.00
N ARG A 9 -2.27 3.01 -6.17
CA ARG A 9 -1.84 1.87 -6.95
C ARG A 9 -0.53 1.37 -6.38
N SER A 10 -0.18 0.14 -6.68
CA SER A 10 1.05 -0.44 -6.16
C SER A 10 2.26 0.40 -6.54
N GLY A 11 2.30 0.89 -7.76
CA GLY A 11 3.42 1.71 -8.18
C GLY A 11 3.52 3.00 -7.42
N GLU A 12 2.37 3.61 -7.12
CA GLU A 12 2.37 4.85 -6.37
C GLU A 12 2.86 4.63 -4.95
N ALA A 13 2.37 3.55 -4.32
CA ALA A 13 2.79 3.24 -2.97
C ALA A 13 4.29 2.94 -2.93
N ALA A 14 4.77 2.24 -3.95
CA ALA A 14 6.17 1.90 -4.02
C ALA A 14 7.04 3.15 -4.11
N GLU A 15 6.59 4.10 -4.92
CA GLU A 15 7.32 5.33 -5.07
C GLU A 15 7.41 6.10 -3.76
N ILE A 16 6.31 6.16 -3.05
CA ILE A 16 6.29 6.88 -1.79
C ILE A 16 7.19 6.20 -0.76
N LEU A 17 7.19 4.89 -0.76
CA LEU A 17 7.99 4.15 0.21
C LEU A 17 9.43 3.93 -0.22
N GLY A 18 9.75 4.28 -1.46
CA GLY A 18 11.12 4.14 -1.91
C GLY A 18 11.53 2.72 -2.25
N VAL A 19 10.57 1.89 -2.67
CA VAL A 19 10.86 0.52 -3.07
C VAL A 19 10.24 0.29 -4.42
N ASP A 20 10.46 -0.88 -5.02
CA ASP A 20 9.87 -1.10 -6.32
C ASP A 20 8.53 -1.78 -6.15
N ARG A 21 7.79 -1.85 -7.25
CA ARG A 21 6.44 -2.39 -7.20
C ARG A 21 6.40 -3.84 -6.81
N HIS A 22 7.36 -4.61 -7.24
CA HIS A 22 7.39 -6.03 -6.88
C HIS A 22 7.51 -6.21 -5.38
N THR A 23 8.25 -5.35 -4.73
CA THR A 23 8.40 -5.41 -3.28
C THR A 23 7.06 -5.15 -2.60
N ILE A 24 6.30 -4.17 -3.12
CA ILE A 24 5.00 -3.89 -2.55
C ILE A 24 4.08 -5.11 -2.67
N VAL A 25 4.05 -5.72 -3.84
CA VAL A 25 3.20 -6.87 -4.05
C VAL A 25 3.61 -8.01 -3.13
N LYS A 26 4.90 -8.20 -2.97
CA LYS A 26 5.40 -9.23 -2.08
C LYS A 26 4.96 -8.99 -0.66
N TRP A 27 5.05 -7.75 -0.20
CA TRP A 27 4.65 -7.42 1.15
C TRP A 27 3.16 -7.61 1.37
N ILE A 28 2.36 -7.33 0.35
CA ILE A 28 0.93 -7.54 0.44
C ILE A 28 0.65 -9.03 0.59
N ARG A 29 1.31 -9.85 -0.20
CA ARG A 29 1.10 -11.28 -0.13
C ARG A 29 1.55 -11.86 1.20
N GLU A 30 2.55 -11.25 1.80
CA GLU A 30 3.06 -11.71 3.08
C GLU A 30 2.23 -11.18 4.25
N GLY A 31 1.24 -10.38 3.97
CA GLY A 31 0.40 -9.85 5.02
C GLY A 31 0.99 -8.68 5.76
N ARG A 32 2.05 -8.09 5.23
CA ARG A 32 2.67 -6.96 5.89
C ARG A 32 1.98 -5.65 5.59
N ILE A 33 1.30 -5.59 4.45
CA ILE A 33 0.58 -4.39 4.06
C ILE A 33 -0.84 -4.78 3.74
N ARG A 34 -1.80 -4.06 4.28
CA ARG A 34 -3.17 -4.30 3.95
C ARG A 34 -3.48 -3.70 2.63
N ALA A 35 -4.20 -4.38 1.79
CA ALA A 35 -4.56 -3.86 0.47
C ALA A 35 -5.88 -4.46 0.02
N VAL A 36 -6.54 -3.77 -0.89
CA VAL A 36 -7.76 -4.25 -1.48
C VAL A 36 -7.39 -4.90 -2.80
N ARG A 37 -7.84 -6.11 -3.02
CA ARG A 37 -7.58 -6.77 -4.28
C ARG A 37 -8.78 -6.59 -5.19
N LEU A 38 -8.53 -6.03 -6.35
CA LEU A 38 -9.61 -5.80 -7.31
C LEU A 38 -9.91 -7.07 -8.09
N PRO A 39 -11.09 -7.15 -8.68
CA PRO A 39 -11.42 -8.33 -9.50
C PRO A 39 -10.41 -8.59 -10.60
N SER A 40 -9.72 -7.56 -11.05
CA SER A 40 -8.72 -7.70 -12.09
C SER A 40 -7.46 -8.38 -11.58
N GLY A 41 -7.33 -8.53 -10.27
CA GLY A 41 -6.13 -9.09 -9.69
C GLY A 41 -5.15 -8.04 -9.22
N ARG A 42 -5.40 -6.78 -9.52
CA ARG A 42 -4.53 -5.72 -9.09
C ARG A 42 -4.85 -5.30 -7.69
N TYR A 43 -3.90 -4.65 -7.04
CA TYR A 43 -4.09 -4.22 -5.68
C TYR A 43 -4.23 -2.71 -5.58
N ARG A 44 -4.93 -2.28 -4.54
CA ARG A 44 -5.02 -0.87 -4.20
C ARG A 44 -4.68 -0.77 -2.74
N ILE A 45 -3.80 0.14 -2.38
CA ILE A 45 -3.31 0.27 -1.02
C ILE A 45 -3.85 1.56 -0.39
N PRO A 46 -4.52 1.46 0.75
CA PRO A 46 -5.03 2.67 1.41
C PRO A 46 -3.88 3.58 1.78
N GLU A 47 -4.07 4.85 1.58
CA GLU A 47 -3.03 5.82 1.87
C GLU A 47 -2.61 5.75 3.34
N SER A 48 -3.53 5.44 4.21
CA SER A 48 -3.20 5.34 5.63
C SER A 48 -2.21 4.21 5.91
N GLU A 49 -2.25 3.16 5.10
CA GLU A 49 -1.30 2.07 5.27
C GLU A 49 0.11 2.53 4.94
N VAL A 50 0.24 3.30 3.88
CA VAL A 50 1.54 3.81 3.48
C VAL A 50 2.07 4.76 4.56
N ARG A 51 1.18 5.60 5.07
CA ARG A 51 1.57 6.53 6.10
C ARG A 51 2.00 5.80 7.36
N ARG A 52 1.29 4.74 7.73
CA ARG A 52 1.63 3.97 8.91
C ARG A 52 3.02 3.36 8.77
N ILE A 53 3.34 2.85 7.59
CA ILE A 53 4.64 2.26 7.36
C ILE A 53 5.74 3.30 7.44
N LEU A 54 5.49 4.46 6.86
CA LEU A 54 6.48 5.53 6.90
C LEU A 54 6.76 5.97 8.33
N GLU A 55 5.71 6.08 9.12
CA GLU A 55 5.87 6.52 10.49
C GLU A 55 6.54 5.44 11.33
N GLY A 56 6.27 4.20 11.03
CA GLY A 56 6.84 3.12 11.79
C GLY A 56 8.29 2.85 11.51
N ARG A 57 8.83 3.46 10.44
CA ARG A 57 10.20 3.25 10.12
C ARG A 57 11.11 4.21 10.78
N SER A 58 10.60 5.01 11.58
CA SER A 58 11.41 6.05 12.08
C SER A 58 12.52 5.61 12.96
N ASP A 59 12.62 4.48 13.32
CA ASP A 59 13.68 4.15 14.17
C ASP A 59 14.80 3.72 13.56
#